data_2e00c701ca011fc12fa57b38c6e04565
#
_entry.id   2e00c701ca011fc12fa57b38c6e04565
#
_cell.length_a   1.000
_cell.length_b   1.000
_cell.length_c   1.000
_cell.angle_alpha   90.00
_cell.angle_beta   90.00
_cell.angle_gamma   90.00
#
_symmetry.space_group_name_H-M   'P 1'
#
loop_
_entity.id
_entity.type
_entity.pdbx_description
1 polymer ?
#
loop_
_entity_poly.entity_id
_entity_poly.type
_entity_poly.pdbx_seq_one_letter_code
_entity_poly.pdbx_strand_id
1 'polypeptide(L)'
;DFNDFHEIVLELARKNPANLRTLFDRGPNIIKQLGFQRWLVWVESGVKLSVNDSLRGEKFFSLQSQESKQILYRQAGNFTFQLLERQLRLETRALFGVTPILREIYDDKREVVKHRSSFSGKLFMLPSAYANSGNREVDTYRAASFHLAAHYVYGGGRFEIEKLKPMQIAIISIIEDARVEWLASAKVPGLRNFWKSFHSVSPDGIATAPSLLTRLSRALIDPDFNCSDAWVQKGKKMFFQARESWSDP
;
A
#
# COMPACT_ATOMS: atom_id res chain seq x y z
N ASP A 1 -9.76 -24.57 -19.82
CA ASP A 1 -10.33 -24.78 -21.15
C ASP A 1 -11.84 -24.54 -21.17
N PHE A 2 -12.43 -24.40 -22.37
CA PHE A 2 -13.86 -24.14 -22.50
C PHE A 2 -14.72 -25.30 -21.95
N ASN A 3 -14.20 -26.52 -22.03
CA ASN A 3 -14.84 -27.72 -21.49
C ASN A 3 -14.92 -27.67 -19.97
N ASP A 4 -13.86 -27.23 -19.29
CA ASP A 4 -13.83 -27.10 -17.83
C ASP A 4 -14.87 -26.07 -17.37
N PHE A 5 -14.98 -24.95 -18.09
CA PHE A 5 -15.99 -23.94 -17.81
C PHE A 5 -17.42 -24.48 -17.96
N HIS A 6 -17.68 -25.26 -19.00
CA HIS A 6 -18.98 -25.85 -19.24
C HIS A 6 -19.39 -26.80 -18.10
N GLU A 7 -18.48 -27.66 -17.64
CA GLU A 7 -18.73 -28.55 -16.51
C GLU A 7 -19.03 -27.79 -15.22
N ILE A 8 -18.23 -26.75 -14.92
CA ILE A 8 -18.40 -25.88 -13.76
C ILE A 8 -19.76 -25.16 -13.78
N VAL A 9 -20.18 -24.64 -14.94
CA VAL A 9 -21.48 -23.99 -15.10
C VAL A 9 -22.63 -24.97 -14.93
N LEU A 10 -22.50 -26.18 -15.47
CA LEU A 10 -23.50 -27.23 -15.28
C LEU A 10 -23.62 -27.68 -13.81
N GLU A 11 -22.50 -27.79 -13.10
CA GLU A 11 -22.52 -28.09 -11.66
C GLU A 11 -23.21 -26.99 -10.86
N LEU A 12 -22.89 -25.74 -11.14
CA LEU A 12 -23.54 -24.58 -10.49
C LEU A 12 -25.03 -24.52 -10.82
N ALA A 13 -25.40 -24.78 -12.08
CA ALA A 13 -26.80 -24.80 -12.52
C ALA A 13 -27.62 -25.87 -11.78
N ARG A 14 -27.04 -27.02 -11.52
CA ARG A 14 -27.70 -28.14 -10.82
C ARG A 14 -27.83 -27.89 -9.32
N LYS A 15 -26.78 -27.31 -8.70
CA LYS A 15 -26.70 -27.20 -7.24
C LYS A 15 -27.18 -25.84 -6.70
N ASN A 16 -26.96 -24.77 -7.45
CA ASN A 16 -27.30 -23.42 -7.02
C ASN A 16 -27.54 -22.45 -8.20
N PRO A 17 -28.69 -22.58 -8.89
CA PRO A 17 -28.98 -21.80 -10.10
C PRO A 17 -29.06 -20.28 -9.84
N ALA A 18 -29.37 -19.84 -8.63
CA ALA A 18 -29.46 -18.42 -8.29
C ALA A 18 -28.11 -17.69 -8.48
N ASN A 19 -27.00 -18.40 -8.27
CA ASN A 19 -25.66 -17.83 -8.41
C ASN A 19 -25.20 -17.70 -9.86
N LEU A 20 -25.83 -18.39 -10.81
CA LEU A 20 -25.51 -18.29 -12.24
C LEU A 20 -25.73 -16.88 -12.78
N ARG A 21 -26.85 -16.26 -12.43
CA ARG A 21 -27.15 -14.90 -12.88
C ARG A 21 -26.06 -13.93 -12.43
N THR A 22 -25.70 -13.98 -11.16
CA THR A 22 -24.65 -13.13 -10.59
C THR A 22 -23.30 -13.40 -11.23
N LEU A 23 -22.95 -14.66 -11.51
CA LEU A 23 -21.75 -15.06 -12.20
C LEU A 23 -21.68 -14.44 -13.62
N PHE A 24 -22.74 -14.54 -14.39
CA PHE A 24 -22.79 -14.00 -15.75
C PHE A 24 -22.84 -12.46 -15.77
N ASP A 25 -23.52 -11.83 -14.83
CA ASP A 25 -23.56 -10.36 -14.72
C ASP A 25 -22.18 -9.76 -14.40
N ARG A 26 -21.36 -10.46 -13.62
CA ARG A 26 -20.02 -9.99 -13.19
C ARG A 26 -18.90 -10.49 -14.08
N GLY A 27 -19.05 -11.68 -14.67
CA GLY A 27 -18.04 -12.36 -15.46
C GLY A 27 -17.35 -11.51 -16.53
N PRO A 28 -18.08 -10.83 -17.43
CA PRO A 28 -17.49 -10.04 -18.50
C PRO A 28 -16.51 -8.97 -18.02
N ASN A 29 -16.84 -8.28 -16.92
CA ASN A 29 -15.98 -7.26 -16.35
C ASN A 29 -14.70 -7.86 -15.73
N ILE A 30 -14.81 -9.01 -15.07
CA ILE A 30 -13.68 -9.69 -14.46
C ILE A 30 -12.78 -10.27 -15.56
N ILE A 31 -13.34 -10.89 -16.59
CA ILE A 31 -12.60 -11.41 -17.74
C ILE A 31 -11.83 -10.31 -18.45
N LYS A 32 -12.45 -9.14 -18.64
CA LYS A 32 -11.79 -7.97 -19.25
C LYS A 32 -10.57 -7.50 -18.46
N GLN A 33 -10.60 -7.63 -17.14
CA GLN A 33 -9.52 -7.19 -16.25
C GLN A 33 -8.43 -8.25 -16.07
N LEU A 34 -8.80 -9.52 -15.93
CA LEU A 34 -7.89 -10.59 -15.52
C LEU A 34 -7.58 -11.59 -16.62
N GLY A 35 -8.40 -11.65 -17.67
CA GLY A 35 -8.39 -12.71 -18.68
C GLY A 35 -9.18 -13.95 -18.24
N PHE A 36 -9.53 -14.80 -19.24
CA PHE A 36 -10.43 -15.93 -19.04
C PHE A 36 -9.89 -16.97 -18.05
N GLN A 37 -8.62 -17.36 -18.17
CA GLN A 37 -8.03 -18.41 -17.31
C GLN A 37 -8.04 -18.05 -15.83
N ARG A 38 -7.70 -16.81 -15.49
CA ARG A 38 -7.69 -16.33 -14.12
C ARG A 38 -9.09 -16.16 -13.54
N TRP A 39 -10.02 -15.74 -14.38
CA TRP A 39 -11.44 -15.70 -14.03
C TRP A 39 -11.98 -17.10 -13.74
N LEU A 40 -11.57 -18.12 -14.50
CA LEU A 40 -11.99 -19.51 -14.30
C LEU A 40 -11.58 -20.03 -12.91
N VAL A 41 -10.37 -19.74 -12.45
CA VAL A 41 -9.93 -20.10 -11.08
C VAL A 41 -10.82 -19.47 -10.00
N TRP A 42 -11.26 -18.22 -10.21
CA TRP A 42 -12.20 -17.56 -9.32
C TRP A 42 -13.57 -18.26 -9.34
N VAL A 43 -14.08 -18.60 -10.51
CA VAL A 43 -15.36 -19.34 -10.67
C VAL A 43 -15.31 -20.68 -9.96
N GLU A 44 -14.29 -21.49 -10.19
CA GLU A 44 -14.11 -22.79 -9.52
C GLU A 44 -14.14 -22.66 -7.99
N SER A 45 -13.45 -21.65 -7.47
CA SER A 45 -13.43 -21.39 -6.03
C SER A 45 -14.82 -21.04 -5.49
N GLY A 46 -15.58 -20.23 -6.22
CA GLY A 46 -16.95 -19.87 -5.86
C GLY A 46 -17.92 -21.05 -5.92
N VAL A 47 -17.77 -21.91 -6.92
CA VAL A 47 -18.60 -23.14 -7.02
C VAL A 47 -18.36 -24.07 -5.85
N LYS A 48 -17.10 -24.32 -5.49
CA LYS A 48 -16.74 -25.15 -4.31
C LYS A 48 -17.37 -24.63 -3.02
N LEU A 49 -17.43 -23.32 -2.84
CA LEU A 49 -18.07 -22.68 -1.69
C LEU A 49 -19.60 -22.77 -1.76
N SER A 50 -20.19 -22.59 -2.94
CA SER A 50 -21.64 -22.63 -3.18
C SER A 50 -22.24 -24.00 -2.95
N VAL A 51 -21.51 -25.07 -3.20
CA VAL A 51 -21.96 -26.47 -3.03
C VAL A 51 -22.27 -26.77 -1.57
N ASN A 52 -21.48 -26.21 -0.66
CA ASN A 52 -21.61 -26.46 0.77
C ASN A 52 -22.52 -25.43 1.49
N ASP A 53 -22.60 -24.21 0.96
CA ASP A 53 -23.36 -23.11 1.55
C ASP A 53 -23.80 -22.14 0.44
N SER A 54 -25.11 -22.16 0.11
CA SER A 54 -25.71 -21.32 -0.94
C SER A 54 -25.53 -19.83 -0.67
N LEU A 55 -25.74 -19.39 0.57
CA LEU A 55 -25.60 -17.97 0.96
C LEU A 55 -24.16 -17.49 0.87
N ARG A 56 -23.22 -18.36 1.23
CA ARG A 56 -21.78 -18.06 1.08
C ARG A 56 -21.39 -17.94 -0.39
N GLY A 57 -21.95 -18.80 -1.25
CA GLY A 57 -21.78 -18.71 -2.69
C GLY A 57 -22.33 -17.42 -3.27
N GLU A 58 -23.51 -16.99 -2.84
CA GLU A 58 -24.13 -15.72 -3.26
C GLU A 58 -23.22 -14.51 -2.89
N LYS A 59 -22.75 -14.45 -1.65
CA LYS A 59 -21.81 -13.42 -1.20
C LYS A 59 -20.49 -13.45 -1.98
N PHE A 60 -20.04 -14.65 -2.37
CA PHE A 60 -18.83 -14.82 -3.16
C PHE A 60 -18.99 -14.22 -4.57
N PHE A 61 -19.99 -14.65 -5.33
CA PHE A 61 -20.21 -14.21 -6.70
C PHE A 61 -20.67 -12.75 -6.80
N SER A 62 -21.33 -12.22 -5.77
CA SER A 62 -21.67 -10.79 -5.67
C SER A 62 -20.52 -9.88 -5.26
N LEU A 63 -19.31 -10.43 -5.02
CA LEU A 63 -18.11 -9.73 -4.53
C LEU A 63 -18.27 -9.10 -3.13
N GLN A 64 -19.20 -9.63 -2.33
CA GLN A 64 -19.39 -9.19 -0.95
C GLN A 64 -18.50 -9.96 0.05
N SER A 65 -18.02 -11.16 -0.33
CA SER A 65 -17.14 -11.95 0.55
C SER A 65 -15.67 -11.52 0.41
N GLN A 66 -14.93 -11.62 1.50
CA GLN A 66 -13.50 -11.37 1.52
C GLN A 66 -12.72 -12.40 0.70
N GLU A 67 -13.14 -13.67 0.75
CA GLU A 67 -12.51 -14.75 -0.03
C GLU A 67 -12.56 -14.46 -1.53
N SER A 68 -13.72 -13.99 -2.03
CA SER A 68 -13.88 -13.63 -3.44
C SER A 68 -12.92 -12.54 -3.87
N LYS A 69 -12.84 -11.46 -3.10
CA LYS A 69 -11.94 -10.34 -3.34
C LYS A 69 -10.48 -10.77 -3.32
N GLN A 70 -10.08 -11.56 -2.32
CA GLN A 70 -8.70 -12.06 -2.20
C GLN A 70 -8.30 -12.94 -3.38
N ILE A 71 -9.19 -13.83 -3.86
CA ILE A 71 -8.89 -14.68 -5.01
C ILE A 71 -8.71 -13.82 -6.27
N LEU A 72 -9.58 -12.83 -6.51
CA LEU A 72 -9.42 -11.92 -7.63
C LEU A 72 -8.11 -11.11 -7.54
N TYR A 73 -7.75 -10.61 -6.37
CA TYR A 73 -6.48 -9.93 -6.16
C TYR A 73 -5.28 -10.84 -6.46
N ARG A 74 -5.29 -12.08 -5.98
CA ARG A 74 -4.25 -13.06 -6.29
C ARG A 74 -4.16 -13.34 -7.80
N GLN A 75 -5.30 -13.50 -8.46
CA GLN A 75 -5.37 -13.75 -9.90
C GLN A 75 -4.92 -12.54 -10.72
N ALA A 76 -5.10 -11.33 -10.21
CA ALA A 76 -4.56 -10.11 -10.81
C ALA A 76 -3.02 -10.02 -10.72
N GLY A 77 -2.38 -10.97 -10.03
CA GLY A 77 -0.94 -10.93 -9.75
C GLY A 77 -0.58 -9.99 -8.61
N ASN A 78 -1.56 -9.51 -7.88
CA ASN A 78 -1.35 -8.62 -6.74
C ASN A 78 -1.08 -9.46 -5.49
N PHE A 79 -0.04 -9.11 -4.76
CA PHE A 79 0.21 -9.67 -3.44
C PHE A 79 -0.77 -9.07 -2.44
N THR A 80 -1.43 -9.92 -1.66
CA THR A 80 -2.27 -9.42 -0.57
C THR A 80 -1.43 -9.23 0.68
N PHE A 81 -1.78 -8.24 1.48
CA PHE A 81 -1.19 -8.00 2.79
C PHE A 81 -1.03 -9.29 3.61
N GLN A 82 -2.05 -10.15 3.63
CA GLN A 82 -2.04 -11.40 4.41
C GLN A 82 -0.93 -12.38 4.03
N LEU A 83 -0.52 -12.40 2.76
CA LEU A 83 0.59 -13.25 2.30
C LEU A 83 1.95 -12.73 2.79
N LEU A 84 2.04 -11.43 3.01
CA LEU A 84 3.27 -10.74 3.37
C LEU A 84 3.38 -10.46 4.87
N GLU A 85 2.29 -10.51 5.64
CA GLU A 85 2.25 -10.09 7.04
C GLU A 85 3.38 -10.71 7.87
N ARG A 86 3.53 -12.03 7.80
CA ARG A 86 4.58 -12.73 8.57
C ARG A 86 5.97 -12.28 8.17
N GLN A 87 6.21 -12.13 6.86
CA GLN A 87 7.50 -11.72 6.34
C GLN A 87 7.82 -10.28 6.74
N LEU A 88 6.89 -9.35 6.55
CA LEU A 88 7.03 -7.94 6.94
C LEU A 88 7.34 -7.80 8.43
N ARG A 89 6.67 -8.57 9.28
CA ARG A 89 6.91 -8.55 10.72
C ARG A 89 8.31 -9.02 11.08
N LEU A 90 8.82 -10.08 10.44
CA LEU A 90 10.16 -10.60 10.65
C LEU A 90 11.22 -9.64 10.11
N GLU A 91 11.05 -9.10 8.91
CA GLU A 91 11.96 -8.13 8.31
C GLU A 91 12.03 -6.85 9.14
N THR A 92 10.88 -6.32 9.58
CA THR A 92 10.81 -5.14 10.46
C THR A 92 11.54 -5.40 11.79
N ARG A 93 11.35 -6.58 12.38
CA ARG A 93 12.06 -6.95 13.60
C ARG A 93 13.56 -7.02 13.38
N ALA A 94 14.01 -7.61 12.26
CA ALA A 94 15.43 -7.75 11.96
C ALA A 94 16.14 -6.41 11.77
N LEU A 95 15.46 -5.45 11.09
CA LEU A 95 16.05 -4.15 10.76
C LEU A 95 15.92 -3.11 11.89
N PHE A 96 14.84 -3.14 12.65
CA PHE A 96 14.49 -2.10 13.62
C PHE A 96 14.39 -2.59 15.07
N GLY A 97 14.55 -3.90 15.31
CA GLY A 97 14.36 -4.49 16.65
C GLY A 97 12.89 -4.48 17.14
N VAL A 98 11.94 -4.05 16.30
CA VAL A 98 10.54 -3.91 16.65
C VAL A 98 9.72 -5.03 16.04
N THR A 99 8.90 -5.69 16.86
CA THR A 99 7.90 -6.65 16.37
C THR A 99 6.54 -5.94 16.27
N PRO A 100 6.13 -5.46 15.08
CA PRO A 100 4.87 -4.76 14.95
C PRO A 100 3.68 -5.72 15.00
N ILE A 101 2.54 -5.20 15.43
CA ILE A 101 1.21 -5.80 15.20
C ILE A 101 0.71 -5.20 13.89
N LEU A 102 0.70 -6.00 12.83
CA LEU A 102 0.24 -5.54 11.53
C LEU A 102 -1.27 -5.72 11.39
N ARG A 103 -1.96 -4.70 10.90
CA ARG A 103 -3.40 -4.72 10.61
C ARG A 103 -3.67 -4.16 9.22
N GLU A 104 -4.57 -4.82 8.54
CA GLU A 104 -5.05 -4.41 7.23
C GLU A 104 -6.13 -3.35 7.35
N ILE A 105 -6.02 -2.28 6.56
CA ILE A 105 -7.08 -1.28 6.39
C ILE A 105 -7.83 -1.62 5.12
N TYR A 106 -9.14 -1.84 5.24
CA TYR A 106 -10.02 -2.08 4.10
C TYR A 106 -10.56 -0.77 3.57
N ASP A 107 -10.55 -0.63 2.25
CA ASP A 107 -11.18 0.49 1.55
C ASP A 107 -12.69 0.24 1.53
N ASP A 108 -13.44 0.96 2.37
CA ASP A 108 -14.89 0.99 2.27
C ASP A 108 -15.26 1.92 1.12
N LYS A 109 -15.77 1.36 0.02
CA LYS A 109 -16.00 1.98 -1.31
C LYS A 109 -16.81 3.27 -1.32
N ARG A 110 -17.20 3.81 -0.18
CA ARG A 110 -18.02 5.02 -0.06
C ARG A 110 -17.24 6.32 0.07
N GLU A 111 -15.95 6.26 0.39
CA GLU A 111 -15.11 7.45 0.43
C GLU A 111 -13.84 7.23 -0.40
N VAL A 112 -13.54 8.16 -1.29
CA VAL A 112 -12.28 8.22 -2.09
C VAL A 112 -11.11 8.64 -1.17
N VAL A 113 -11.11 8.19 0.06
CA VAL A 113 -10.01 8.40 0.98
C VAL A 113 -8.97 7.32 0.69
N LYS A 114 -7.89 7.70 0.03
CA LYS A 114 -6.70 6.86 -0.09
C LYS A 114 -6.23 6.58 1.33
N HIS A 115 -6.50 5.39 1.84
CA HIS A 115 -6.01 4.98 3.14
C HIS A 115 -4.49 5.03 3.13
N ARG A 116 -3.93 5.91 3.94
CA ARG A 116 -2.49 5.99 4.16
C ARG A 116 -2.10 5.02 5.26
N SER A 117 -0.93 4.44 5.13
CA SER A 117 -0.33 3.69 6.22
C SER A 117 -0.22 4.57 7.46
N SER A 118 -0.51 4.02 8.62
CA SER A 118 -0.48 4.75 9.89
C SER A 118 -0.08 3.82 11.04
N PHE A 119 0.29 4.39 12.17
CA PHE A 119 0.64 3.59 13.35
C PHE A 119 0.13 4.23 14.65
N SER A 120 -0.06 3.37 15.63
CA SER A 120 -0.32 3.75 17.02
C SER A 120 0.46 2.81 17.94
N GLY A 121 1.55 3.29 18.51
CA GLY A 121 2.51 2.42 19.17
C GLY A 121 3.02 1.33 18.22
N LYS A 122 2.97 0.07 18.66
CA LYS A 122 3.39 -1.09 17.84
C LYS A 122 2.33 -1.55 16.84
N LEU A 123 1.14 -0.97 16.82
CA LEU A 123 0.10 -1.28 15.84
C LEU A 123 0.36 -0.50 14.55
N PHE A 124 0.72 -1.20 13.49
CA PHE A 124 0.92 -0.65 12.15
C PHE A 124 -0.27 -1.02 11.27
N MET A 125 -0.89 -0.05 10.67
CA MET A 125 -2.04 -0.18 9.79
C MET A 125 -1.60 0.05 8.35
N LEU A 126 -1.77 -0.97 7.50
CA LEU A 126 -1.36 -0.96 6.10
C LEU A 126 -2.58 -1.18 5.20
N PRO A 127 -2.68 -0.53 4.04
CA PRO A 127 -3.74 -0.79 3.09
C PRO A 127 -3.79 -2.26 2.66
N SER A 128 -4.99 -2.76 2.37
CA SER A 128 -5.19 -4.12 1.84
C SER A 128 -4.52 -4.34 0.49
N ALA A 129 -4.38 -3.27 -0.30
CA ALA A 129 -3.63 -3.24 -1.55
C ALA A 129 -3.13 -1.82 -1.81
N TYR A 130 -1.98 -1.72 -2.50
CA TYR A 130 -1.46 -0.47 -3.02
C TYR A 130 -1.80 -0.35 -4.49
N ALA A 131 -2.67 0.59 -4.85
CA ALA A 131 -2.99 0.87 -6.24
C ALA A 131 -1.74 1.34 -7.01
N ASN A 132 -1.60 0.85 -8.26
CA ASN A 132 -0.53 1.26 -9.19
C ASN A 132 0.91 0.88 -8.76
N SER A 133 1.09 -0.06 -7.84
CA SER A 133 2.43 -0.54 -7.45
C SER A 133 3.05 -1.50 -8.50
N GLY A 134 2.23 -2.07 -9.38
CA GLY A 134 2.69 -3.01 -10.41
C GLY A 134 3.51 -4.15 -9.81
N ASN A 135 4.64 -4.49 -10.45
CA ASN A 135 5.55 -5.54 -9.96
C ASN A 135 6.30 -5.17 -8.66
N ARG A 136 6.10 -3.97 -8.11
CA ARG A 136 6.76 -3.47 -6.89
C ARG A 136 5.87 -3.53 -5.66
N GLU A 137 4.76 -4.25 -5.69
CA GLU A 137 3.79 -4.29 -4.60
C GLU A 137 4.40 -4.77 -3.28
N VAL A 138 5.20 -5.84 -3.31
CA VAL A 138 5.93 -6.35 -2.12
C VAL A 138 6.86 -5.28 -1.54
N ASP A 139 7.62 -4.60 -2.40
CA ASP A 139 8.53 -3.55 -1.97
C ASP A 139 7.79 -2.33 -1.44
N THR A 140 6.59 -2.05 -1.94
CA THR A 140 5.73 -0.97 -1.42
C THR A 140 5.28 -1.28 0.02
N TYR A 141 4.88 -2.52 0.30
CA TYR A 141 4.56 -2.95 1.67
C TYR A 141 5.77 -2.89 2.59
N ARG A 142 6.95 -3.32 2.12
CA ARG A 142 8.21 -3.19 2.86
C ARG A 142 8.54 -1.72 3.15
N ALA A 143 8.48 -0.86 2.13
CA ALA A 143 8.77 0.57 2.28
C ALA A 143 7.86 1.21 3.32
N ALA A 144 6.55 0.93 3.27
CA ALA A 144 5.58 1.43 4.23
C ALA A 144 5.83 0.88 5.64
N SER A 145 6.05 -0.43 5.80
CA SER A 145 6.29 -1.05 7.11
C SER A 145 7.58 -0.53 7.76
N PHE A 146 8.66 -0.39 6.98
CA PHE A 146 9.93 0.13 7.45
C PHE A 146 9.86 1.62 7.79
N HIS A 147 9.10 2.40 7.03
CA HIS A 147 8.84 3.81 7.30
C HIS A 147 8.08 3.99 8.64
N LEU A 148 7.02 3.20 8.86
CA LEU A 148 6.31 3.21 10.15
C LEU A 148 7.21 2.78 11.32
N ALA A 149 8.10 1.80 11.10
CA ALA A 149 9.07 1.39 12.09
C ALA A 149 10.11 2.47 12.36
N ALA A 150 10.55 3.21 11.33
CA ALA A 150 11.44 4.35 11.50
C ALA A 150 10.79 5.45 12.35
N HIS A 151 9.51 5.76 12.12
CA HIS A 151 8.75 6.67 12.98
C HIS A 151 8.61 6.15 14.41
N TYR A 152 8.38 4.85 14.59
CA TYR A 152 8.26 4.26 15.93
C TYR A 152 9.56 4.34 16.73
N VAL A 153 10.71 4.13 16.08
CA VAL A 153 12.03 4.06 16.75
C VAL A 153 12.68 5.44 16.87
N TYR A 154 12.57 6.26 15.81
CA TYR A 154 13.28 7.54 15.70
C TYR A 154 12.35 8.75 15.73
N GLY A 155 11.03 8.56 15.79
CA GLY A 155 10.07 9.64 15.84
C GLY A 155 10.25 10.49 17.09
N GLY A 156 10.14 11.81 16.92
CA GLY A 156 10.10 12.77 18.01
C GLY A 156 8.76 12.74 18.75
N GLY A 157 8.58 13.71 19.65
CA GLY A 157 7.30 13.90 20.34
C GLY A 157 6.15 14.27 19.36
N ARG A 158 4.94 14.36 19.89
CA ARG A 158 3.77 14.80 19.12
C ARG A 158 3.89 16.28 18.81
N PHE A 159 3.64 16.64 17.56
CA PHE A 159 3.50 18.04 17.16
C PHE A 159 2.10 18.55 17.53
N GLU A 160 2.00 19.74 18.10
CA GLU A 160 0.74 20.43 18.30
C GLU A 160 0.26 21.02 16.97
N ILE A 161 -0.64 20.31 16.29
CA ILE A 161 -1.10 20.67 14.94
C ILE A 161 -2.32 21.58 14.93
N GLU A 162 -3.02 21.76 16.06
CA GLU A 162 -4.30 22.48 16.16
C GLU A 162 -4.26 23.94 15.66
N LYS A 163 -3.09 24.58 15.77
CA LYS A 163 -2.89 25.96 15.33
C LYS A 163 -2.21 26.09 13.96
N LEU A 164 -1.89 24.96 13.31
CA LEU A 164 -1.14 24.95 12.06
C LEU A 164 -2.07 24.96 10.84
N LYS A 165 -1.67 25.68 9.82
CA LYS A 165 -2.33 25.65 8.51
C LYS A 165 -2.03 24.32 7.80
N PRO A 166 -2.91 23.82 6.90
CA PRO A 166 -2.70 22.55 6.18
C PRO A 166 -1.35 22.43 5.50
N MET A 167 -0.85 23.53 4.90
CA MET A 167 0.47 23.55 4.26
C MET A 167 1.62 23.38 5.28
N GLN A 168 1.50 23.98 6.46
CA GLN A 168 2.51 23.81 7.52
C GLN A 168 2.54 22.37 8.02
N ILE A 169 1.37 21.74 8.20
CA ILE A 169 1.27 20.32 8.58
C ILE A 169 1.94 19.45 7.51
N ALA A 170 1.67 19.71 6.22
CA ALA A 170 2.27 18.96 5.13
C ALA A 170 3.81 19.08 5.09
N ILE A 171 4.34 20.28 5.31
CA ILE A 171 5.79 20.52 5.36
C ILE A 171 6.42 19.81 6.56
N ILE A 172 5.83 19.93 7.75
CA ILE A 172 6.31 19.26 8.97
C ILE A 172 6.32 17.75 8.76
N SER A 173 5.26 17.17 8.17
CA SER A 173 5.20 15.73 7.88
C SER A 173 6.35 15.31 6.95
N ILE A 174 6.58 16.04 5.85
CA ILE A 174 7.67 15.73 4.91
C ILE A 174 9.05 15.81 5.59
N ILE A 175 9.26 16.81 6.44
CA ILE A 175 10.54 16.99 7.15
C ILE A 175 10.73 15.85 8.16
N GLU A 176 9.69 15.48 8.92
CA GLU A 176 9.77 14.41 9.91
C GLU A 176 9.93 13.05 9.24
N ASP A 177 9.20 12.78 8.14
CA ASP A 177 9.38 11.59 7.32
C ASP A 177 10.84 11.43 6.88
N ALA A 178 11.41 12.49 6.30
CA ALA A 178 12.80 12.48 5.85
C ALA A 178 13.78 12.33 7.03
N ARG A 179 13.52 12.97 8.18
CA ARG A 179 14.37 12.89 9.37
C ARG A 179 14.48 11.46 9.89
N VAL A 180 13.35 10.78 10.09
CA VAL A 180 13.35 9.40 10.60
C VAL A 180 13.97 8.41 9.60
N GLU A 181 13.76 8.63 8.30
CA GLU A 181 14.40 7.84 7.26
C GLU A 181 15.92 8.04 7.22
N TRP A 182 16.42 9.24 7.45
CA TRP A 182 17.85 9.51 7.57
C TRP A 182 18.46 8.83 8.79
N LEU A 183 17.82 8.90 9.96
CA LEU A 183 18.28 8.24 11.17
C LEU A 183 18.29 6.71 11.01
N ALA A 184 17.23 6.14 10.45
CA ALA A 184 17.18 4.72 10.12
C ALA A 184 18.28 4.30 9.12
N SER A 185 18.54 5.14 8.11
CA SER A 185 19.57 4.89 7.10
C SER A 185 20.98 4.98 7.63
N ALA A 186 21.22 5.70 8.72
CA ALA A 186 22.51 5.71 9.40
C ALA A 186 22.83 4.34 10.04
N LYS A 187 21.82 3.62 10.53
CA LYS A 187 21.98 2.27 11.08
C LYS A 187 21.93 1.18 10.01
N VAL A 188 21.10 1.37 8.97
CA VAL A 188 20.91 0.42 7.86
C VAL A 188 21.07 1.17 6.52
N PRO A 189 22.28 1.34 6.00
CA PRO A 189 22.56 2.22 4.84
C PRO A 189 21.75 1.91 3.57
N GLY A 190 21.38 0.64 3.35
CA GLY A 190 20.57 0.22 2.21
C GLY A 190 19.15 0.83 2.17
N LEU A 191 18.60 1.22 3.30
CA LEU A 191 17.24 1.78 3.39
C LEU A 191 17.09 3.08 2.63
N ARG A 192 18.11 3.94 2.59
CA ARG A 192 18.05 5.21 1.83
C ARG A 192 17.81 4.96 0.34
N ASN A 193 18.61 4.09 -0.27
CA ASN A 193 18.44 3.77 -1.68
C ASN A 193 17.12 3.06 -1.94
N PHE A 194 16.65 2.28 -0.99
CA PHE A 194 15.36 1.62 -1.06
C PHE A 194 14.21 2.63 -1.08
N TRP A 195 14.11 3.54 -0.11
CA TRP A 195 13.06 4.58 -0.08
C TRP A 195 13.19 5.58 -1.23
N LYS A 196 14.42 6.02 -1.56
CA LYS A 196 14.70 6.89 -2.70
C LYS A 196 14.05 6.37 -3.98
N SER A 197 14.01 5.05 -4.19
CA SER A 197 13.44 4.43 -5.38
C SER A 197 11.92 4.61 -5.54
N PHE A 198 11.22 5.04 -4.50
CA PHE A 198 9.77 5.34 -4.54
C PHE A 198 9.46 6.80 -4.87
N HIS A 199 10.45 7.67 -4.93
CA HIS A 199 10.31 9.07 -5.32
C HIS A 199 10.60 9.23 -6.81
N SER A 200 9.56 9.25 -7.64
CA SER A 200 9.66 9.31 -9.11
C SER A 200 9.39 10.70 -9.70
N VAL A 201 9.47 11.77 -8.89
CA VAL A 201 9.20 13.13 -9.33
C VAL A 201 10.34 13.69 -10.20
N SER A 202 9.97 14.44 -11.27
CA SER A 202 10.91 15.22 -12.07
C SER A 202 11.42 16.44 -11.29
N PRO A 203 12.72 16.81 -11.44
CA PRO A 203 13.27 18.03 -10.84
C PRO A 203 12.61 19.30 -11.38
N ASP A 204 12.12 19.24 -12.61
CA ASP A 204 11.56 20.38 -13.35
C ASP A 204 10.05 20.20 -13.60
N GLY A 205 9.38 21.28 -13.98
CA GLY A 205 7.96 21.32 -14.34
C GLY A 205 7.20 22.40 -13.57
N ILE A 206 5.88 22.46 -13.76
CA ILE A 206 5.03 23.51 -13.18
C ILE A 206 5.14 23.52 -11.65
N ALA A 207 5.38 24.69 -11.09
CA ALA A 207 5.51 24.93 -9.65
C ALA A 207 4.15 25.08 -8.98
N THR A 208 3.43 23.98 -8.83
CA THR A 208 2.23 23.94 -7.98
C THR A 208 2.60 23.51 -6.55
N ALA A 209 1.80 23.87 -5.56
CA ALA A 209 2.07 23.49 -4.18
C ALA A 209 2.26 21.96 -4.01
N PRO A 210 1.41 21.06 -4.58
CA PRO A 210 1.66 19.62 -4.52
C PRO A 210 2.97 19.20 -5.20
N SER A 211 3.32 19.77 -6.36
CA SER A 211 4.55 19.41 -7.06
C SER A 211 5.80 19.84 -6.30
N LEU A 212 5.78 21.02 -5.68
CA LEU A 212 6.88 21.52 -4.86
C LEU A 212 7.07 20.68 -3.60
N LEU A 213 5.99 20.28 -2.93
CA LEU A 213 6.04 19.37 -1.77
C LEU A 213 6.65 18.01 -2.16
N THR A 214 6.26 17.44 -3.31
CA THR A 214 6.80 16.15 -3.79
C THR A 214 8.29 16.28 -4.16
N ARG A 215 8.70 17.40 -4.78
CA ARG A 215 10.11 17.67 -5.08
C ARG A 215 10.93 17.89 -3.80
N LEU A 216 10.37 18.59 -2.81
CA LEU A 216 11.01 18.73 -1.51
C LEU A 216 11.21 17.37 -0.86
N SER A 217 10.18 16.53 -0.76
CA SER A 217 10.27 15.17 -0.22
C SER A 217 11.40 14.37 -0.90
N ARG A 218 11.49 14.42 -2.24
CA ARG A 218 12.59 13.80 -2.99
C ARG A 218 13.94 14.39 -2.62
N ALA A 219 14.06 15.72 -2.57
CA ALA A 219 15.31 16.43 -2.30
C ALA A 219 15.86 16.14 -0.90
N LEU A 220 15.00 15.85 0.06
CA LEU A 220 15.41 15.54 1.42
C LEU A 220 15.97 14.13 1.57
N ILE A 221 15.47 13.13 0.84
CA ILE A 221 15.98 11.76 0.89
C ILE A 221 17.14 11.52 -0.11
N ASP A 222 17.21 12.30 -1.16
CA ASP A 222 18.20 12.19 -2.24
C ASP A 222 19.06 13.44 -2.34
N PRO A 223 20.27 13.46 -1.74
CA PRO A 223 21.18 14.61 -1.82
C PRO A 223 21.56 15.00 -3.24
N ASP A 224 21.57 14.03 -4.17
CA ASP A 224 21.96 14.26 -5.56
C ASP A 224 20.81 14.81 -6.41
N PHE A 225 19.58 14.88 -5.86
CA PHE A 225 18.45 15.46 -6.58
C PHE A 225 18.58 16.96 -6.71
N ASN A 226 18.77 17.43 -7.94
CA ASN A 226 18.94 18.84 -8.28
C ASN A 226 17.64 19.40 -8.86
N CYS A 227 16.93 20.19 -8.06
CA CYS A 227 15.75 20.94 -8.46
C CYS A 227 16.11 22.40 -8.58
N SER A 228 15.72 23.08 -9.67
CA SER A 228 16.01 24.50 -9.92
C SER A 228 15.18 25.45 -9.05
N ASP A 229 14.09 24.98 -8.44
CA ASP A 229 13.19 25.80 -7.64
C ASP A 229 13.85 26.28 -6.33
N ALA A 230 13.87 27.60 -6.14
CA ALA A 230 14.53 28.23 -5.00
C ALA A 230 13.94 27.86 -3.63
N TRP A 231 12.63 27.58 -3.56
CA TRP A 231 11.98 27.17 -2.32
C TRP A 231 12.41 25.74 -1.93
N VAL A 232 12.48 24.83 -2.90
CA VAL A 232 12.96 23.45 -2.68
C VAL A 232 14.42 23.45 -2.28
N GLN A 233 15.26 24.25 -2.96
CA GLN A 233 16.69 24.39 -2.62
C GLN A 233 16.89 24.94 -1.21
N LYS A 234 16.11 25.96 -0.81
CA LYS A 234 16.14 26.52 0.54
C LYS A 234 15.76 25.47 1.58
N GLY A 235 14.66 24.74 1.35
CA GLY A 235 14.21 23.67 2.25
C GLY A 235 15.27 22.58 2.40
N LYS A 236 15.85 22.11 1.29
CA LYS A 236 16.94 21.13 1.28
C LYS A 236 18.15 21.62 2.10
N LYS A 237 18.60 22.85 1.86
CA LYS A 237 19.73 23.45 2.59
C LYS A 237 19.48 23.49 4.10
N MET A 238 18.31 24.00 4.51
CA MET A 238 17.95 24.11 5.93
C MET A 238 17.88 22.73 6.61
N PHE A 239 17.33 21.73 5.92
CA PHE A 239 17.26 20.37 6.44
C PHE A 239 18.64 19.77 6.69
N PHE A 240 19.56 19.87 5.72
CA PHE A 240 20.90 19.33 5.87
C PHE A 240 21.75 20.09 6.90
N GLN A 241 21.53 21.38 7.07
CA GLN A 241 22.15 22.16 8.16
C GLN A 241 21.63 21.69 9.54
N ALA A 242 20.32 21.48 9.69
CA ALA A 242 19.74 21.00 10.93
C ALA A 242 20.14 19.57 11.30
N ARG A 243 20.50 18.74 10.29
CA ARG A 243 20.89 17.35 10.50
C ARG A 243 22.09 17.18 11.44
N GLU A 244 23.00 18.13 11.45
CA GLU A 244 24.20 18.09 12.31
C GLU A 244 23.85 18.15 13.81
N SER A 245 22.64 18.66 14.13
CA SER A 245 22.15 18.75 15.51
C SER A 245 21.24 17.58 15.93
N TRP A 246 20.97 16.62 15.04
CA TRP A 246 20.09 15.49 15.40
C TRP A 246 20.85 14.54 16.32
N SER A 247 20.39 14.42 17.55
CA SER A 247 20.83 13.37 18.44
C SER A 247 20.22 12.03 17.99
N ASP A 248 21.02 10.97 18.07
CA ASP A 248 20.53 9.59 18.06
C ASP A 248 19.64 9.41 19.30
N PRO A 249 18.37 8.94 19.20
CA PRO A 249 17.51 8.73 20.36
C PRO A 249 18.01 7.63 21.27
#